data_b7ddbbeaab03484dd4524f874d881ded
#
_entry.id   b7ddbbeaab03484dd4524f874d881ded
#
_cell.length_a   1.000
_cell.length_b   1.000
_cell.length_c   1.000
_cell.angle_alpha   90.00
_cell.angle_beta   90.00
_cell.angle_gamma   90.00
#
_symmetry.space_group_name_H-M   'P 1'
#
loop_
_entity.id
_entity.type
_entity.pdbx_description
1 polymer ?
#
loop_
_entity_poly.entity_id
_entity_poly.type
_entity_poly.pdbx_seq_one_letter_code
_entity_poly.pdbx_strand_id
1 'polypeptide(L)'
;LSSRLYFGYDDIKMKKDKYSEKRFDIQTEDAVDVAILEAIPFEYPGSTSEVVYETDEFTSVCPWSGLPDFGTIVITYIPGKKLVELKSLKYYLTSYRNVGILQEHAVNRILKDLVKLIKPQSMTIEAEYKERGGIWTRASARYEK
;
A
#
# COMPACT_ATOMS: atom_id res chain seq x y z
N LEU A 1 21.91 44.45 -9.48
CA LEU A 1 21.04 44.33 -8.29
C LEU A 1 19.77 43.60 -8.71
N SER A 2 19.78 42.31 -8.52
CA SER A 2 18.66 41.38 -8.85
C SER A 2 17.67 41.42 -7.69
N SER A 3 16.50 42.00 -7.90
CA SER A 3 15.36 41.84 -7.02
C SER A 3 14.67 40.52 -7.41
N ARG A 4 14.92 39.45 -6.64
CA ARG A 4 14.10 38.26 -6.68
C ARG A 4 12.72 38.62 -6.12
N LEU A 5 11.73 38.65 -7.00
CA LEU A 5 10.33 38.68 -6.62
C LEU A 5 10.01 37.30 -5.98
N TYR A 6 9.96 37.28 -4.66
CA TYR A 6 9.30 36.20 -3.93
C TYR A 6 7.80 36.41 -4.14
N PHE A 7 7.18 35.60 -5.00
CA PHE A 7 5.74 35.43 -4.98
C PHE A 7 5.40 34.71 -3.68
N GLY A 8 4.81 35.47 -2.75
CA GLY A 8 4.27 34.90 -1.53
C GLY A 8 3.18 33.89 -1.88
N TYR A 9 3.25 32.75 -1.25
CA TYR A 9 2.26 31.64 -1.36
C TYR A 9 0.85 32.07 -0.95
N ASP A 10 0.70 33.26 -0.36
CA ASP A 10 -0.55 33.74 0.25
C ASP A 10 -1.49 34.48 -0.72
N ASP A 11 -1.07 34.76 -1.95
CA ASP A 11 -1.87 35.56 -2.90
C ASP A 11 -2.58 34.75 -3.99
N ILE A 12 -2.46 33.43 -4.01
CA ILE A 12 -3.32 32.60 -4.83
C ILE A 12 -4.62 32.39 -4.05
N LYS A 13 -5.51 33.37 -4.08
CA LYS A 13 -6.93 33.13 -3.78
C LYS A 13 -7.43 32.11 -4.79
N MET A 14 -7.30 30.84 -4.45
CA MET A 14 -7.93 29.76 -5.21
C MET A 14 -9.42 30.08 -5.25
N LYS A 15 -9.95 30.38 -6.44
CA LYS A 15 -11.39 30.46 -6.64
C LYS A 15 -11.98 29.18 -6.09
N LYS A 16 -12.86 29.30 -5.09
CA LYS A 16 -13.67 28.18 -4.59
C LYS A 16 -14.44 27.62 -5.80
N ASP A 17 -13.95 26.53 -6.34
CA ASP A 17 -14.71 25.83 -7.36
C ASP A 17 -15.79 24.95 -6.68
N LYS A 18 -16.68 24.39 -7.47
CA LYS A 18 -17.77 23.55 -6.95
C LYS A 18 -17.30 22.25 -6.28
N TYR A 19 -16.02 21.93 -6.38
CA TYR A 19 -15.42 20.73 -5.82
C TYR A 19 -14.67 20.99 -4.51
N SER A 20 -14.35 22.26 -4.21
CA SER A 20 -13.53 22.63 -3.05
C SER A 20 -14.14 22.26 -1.69
N GLU A 21 -15.46 22.05 -1.64
CA GLU A 21 -16.18 21.60 -0.44
C GLU A 21 -16.46 20.09 -0.42
N LYS A 22 -16.09 19.38 -1.49
CA LYS A 22 -16.20 17.93 -1.53
C LYS A 22 -15.14 17.31 -0.64
N ARG A 23 -15.60 16.63 0.39
CA ARG A 23 -14.76 15.85 1.28
C ARG A 23 -15.02 14.38 1.07
N PHE A 24 -13.95 13.62 1.08
CA PHE A 24 -14.01 12.17 1.13
C PHE A 24 -13.58 11.73 2.53
N ASP A 25 -14.28 10.77 3.09
CA ASP A 25 -13.89 10.21 4.38
C ASP A 25 -12.59 9.42 4.22
N ILE A 26 -11.51 10.00 4.76
CA ILE A 26 -10.20 9.37 4.77
C ILE A 26 -9.99 8.76 6.13
N GLN A 27 -9.75 7.45 6.16
CA GLN A 27 -9.37 6.73 7.36
C GLN A 27 -7.85 6.80 7.56
N THR A 28 -7.42 6.73 8.81
CA THR A 28 -6.00 6.60 9.14
C THR A 28 -5.52 5.16 8.96
N GLU A 29 -4.20 4.94 9.03
CA GLU A 29 -3.60 3.61 8.93
C GLU A 29 -4.09 2.63 10.00
N ASP A 30 -4.67 3.11 11.10
CA ASP A 30 -5.30 2.27 12.14
C ASP A 30 -6.52 1.50 11.64
N ALA A 31 -7.11 1.94 10.53
CA ALA A 31 -8.23 1.23 9.90
C ALA A 31 -7.80 -0.02 9.11
N VAL A 32 -6.49 -0.21 8.88
CA VAL A 32 -5.98 -1.45 8.29
C VAL A 32 -6.25 -2.61 9.24
N ASP A 33 -7.03 -3.58 8.78
CA ASP A 33 -7.45 -4.71 9.59
C ASP A 33 -6.38 -5.81 9.63
N VAL A 34 -5.34 -5.59 10.44
CA VAL A 34 -4.27 -6.57 10.65
C VAL A 34 -4.77 -7.80 11.38
N ALA A 35 -5.78 -7.64 12.26
CA ALA A 35 -6.30 -8.74 13.07
C ALA A 35 -6.99 -9.82 12.25
N ILE A 36 -7.46 -9.50 11.03
CA ILE A 36 -8.08 -10.48 10.13
C ILE A 36 -7.10 -11.47 9.53
N LEU A 37 -5.81 -11.13 9.48
CA LEU A 37 -4.79 -11.98 8.87
C LEU A 37 -4.63 -13.30 9.59
N GLU A 38 -4.63 -14.37 8.82
CA GLU A 38 -4.41 -15.73 9.30
C GLU A 38 -3.24 -16.39 8.58
N ALA A 39 -2.58 -17.29 9.28
CA ALA A 39 -1.53 -18.14 8.75
C ALA A 39 -1.97 -19.60 8.82
N ILE A 40 -1.56 -20.39 7.83
CA ILE A 40 -1.74 -21.84 7.83
C ILE A 40 -0.38 -22.53 7.82
N PRO A 41 -0.28 -23.78 8.34
CA PRO A 41 0.96 -24.53 8.32
C PRO A 41 1.45 -24.80 6.90
N PHE A 42 2.77 -24.70 6.70
CA PHE A 42 3.42 -25.13 5.47
C PHE A 42 4.07 -26.50 5.68
N GLU A 43 3.61 -27.50 4.92
CA GLU A 43 3.97 -28.91 5.11
C GLU A 43 5.39 -29.26 4.64
N TYR A 44 6.07 -28.34 3.95
CA TYR A 44 7.41 -28.56 3.39
C TYR A 44 8.43 -27.52 3.88
N PRO A 45 8.61 -27.37 5.19
CA PRO A 45 9.57 -26.41 5.72
C PRO A 45 10.99 -26.74 5.23
N GLY A 46 11.75 -25.72 4.84
CA GLY A 46 13.10 -25.89 4.29
C GLY A 46 13.14 -26.10 2.77
N SER A 47 11.98 -26.21 2.11
CA SER A 47 11.95 -26.21 0.64
C SER A 47 12.28 -24.82 0.09
N THR A 48 12.66 -24.78 -1.20
CA THR A 48 12.90 -23.54 -1.96
C THR A 48 11.67 -23.10 -2.74
N SER A 49 10.49 -23.57 -2.35
CA SER A 49 9.22 -23.17 -2.99
C SER A 49 9.03 -21.67 -2.90
N GLU A 50 8.80 -21.04 -4.04
CA GLU A 50 8.43 -19.64 -4.13
C GLU A 50 6.92 -19.52 -4.30
N VAL A 51 6.31 -18.68 -3.48
CA VAL A 51 4.88 -18.38 -3.52
C VAL A 51 4.68 -16.98 -4.04
N VAL A 52 3.80 -16.81 -5.01
CA VAL A 52 3.45 -15.52 -5.58
C VAL A 52 1.95 -15.32 -5.49
N TYR A 53 1.53 -14.24 -4.85
CA TYR A 53 0.15 -13.77 -4.87
C TYR A 53 0.10 -12.43 -5.58
N GLU A 54 -0.82 -12.27 -6.51
CA GLU A 54 -1.00 -11.05 -7.29
C GLU A 54 -2.48 -10.64 -7.29
N THR A 55 -2.72 -9.34 -7.13
CA THR A 55 -4.04 -8.75 -7.28
C THR A 55 -3.96 -7.39 -7.92
N ASP A 56 -4.83 -7.12 -8.89
CA ASP A 56 -5.03 -5.81 -9.52
C ASP A 56 -6.18 -5.01 -8.89
N GLU A 57 -6.77 -5.54 -7.83
CA GLU A 57 -7.90 -4.94 -7.13
C GLU A 57 -7.50 -4.07 -5.92
N PHE A 58 -6.19 -3.83 -5.72
CA PHE A 58 -5.74 -3.02 -4.59
C PHE A 58 -6.09 -1.55 -4.79
N THR A 59 -6.65 -0.96 -3.75
CA THR A 59 -6.91 0.47 -3.70
C THR A 59 -6.70 1.03 -2.31
N SER A 60 -6.16 2.23 -2.25
CA SER A 60 -6.07 3.09 -1.08
C SER A 60 -6.41 4.50 -1.51
N VAL A 61 -6.26 5.49 -0.65
CA VAL A 61 -6.52 6.87 -1.03
C VAL A 61 -5.32 7.77 -0.76
N CYS A 62 -5.20 8.82 -1.54
CA CYS A 62 -4.22 9.87 -1.28
C CYS A 62 -4.54 10.55 0.05
N PRO A 63 -3.58 10.65 1.00
CA PRO A 63 -3.85 11.22 2.32
C PRO A 63 -4.20 12.71 2.29
N TRP A 64 -3.89 13.41 1.20
CA TRP A 64 -4.19 14.83 1.05
C TRP A 64 -5.53 15.08 0.35
N SER A 65 -5.78 14.42 -0.76
CA SER A 65 -6.98 14.65 -1.59
C SER A 65 -8.13 13.70 -1.28
N GLY A 66 -7.85 12.52 -0.71
CA GLY A 66 -8.82 11.46 -0.54
C GLY A 66 -9.22 10.79 -1.86
N LEU A 67 -8.59 11.14 -2.97
CA LEU A 67 -8.84 10.48 -4.25
C LEU A 67 -8.25 9.07 -4.24
N PRO A 68 -8.94 8.09 -4.85
CA PRO A 68 -8.48 6.71 -4.83
C PRO A 68 -7.23 6.52 -5.67
N ASP A 69 -6.31 5.72 -5.13
CA ASP A 69 -5.18 5.12 -5.82
C ASP A 69 -5.52 3.68 -6.16
N PHE A 70 -5.32 3.29 -7.41
CA PHE A 70 -5.50 1.91 -7.86
C PHE A 70 -4.15 1.31 -8.23
N GLY A 71 -3.91 0.10 -7.77
CA GLY A 71 -2.64 -0.55 -8.02
C GLY A 71 -2.74 -2.06 -8.10
N THR A 72 -1.71 -2.63 -8.70
CA THR A 72 -1.45 -4.08 -8.67
C THR A 72 -0.43 -4.35 -7.57
N ILE A 73 -0.75 -5.26 -6.66
CA ILE A 73 0.16 -5.74 -5.61
C ILE A 73 0.63 -7.14 -5.98
N VAL A 74 1.94 -7.34 -5.92
CA VAL A 74 2.58 -8.66 -6.07
C VAL A 74 3.33 -8.97 -4.79
N ILE A 75 2.99 -10.08 -4.17
CA ILE A 75 3.60 -10.61 -2.96
C ILE A 75 4.35 -11.87 -3.34
N THR A 76 5.66 -11.84 -3.23
CA THR A 76 6.52 -12.99 -3.52
C THR A 76 7.28 -13.39 -2.26
N TYR A 77 7.20 -14.66 -1.86
CA TYR A 77 7.95 -15.11 -0.69
C TYR A 77 8.38 -16.57 -0.75
N ILE A 78 9.43 -16.86 -0.02
CA ILE A 78 9.86 -18.23 0.29
C ILE A 78 9.40 -18.52 1.72
N PRO A 79 8.44 -19.44 1.91
CA PRO A 79 7.89 -19.69 3.22
C PRO A 79 8.91 -20.32 4.18
N GLY A 80 8.75 -20.01 5.47
CA GLY A 80 9.37 -20.76 6.54
C GLY A 80 8.48 -21.94 6.92
N LYS A 81 7.78 -21.83 8.06
CA LYS A 81 6.86 -22.86 8.56
C LYS A 81 5.39 -22.57 8.28
N LYS A 82 5.08 -21.42 7.69
CA LYS A 82 3.71 -20.93 7.54
C LYS A 82 3.50 -20.31 6.15
N LEU A 83 2.26 -20.41 5.68
CA LEU A 83 1.75 -19.69 4.53
C LEU A 83 0.75 -18.64 4.98
N VAL A 84 0.59 -17.57 4.19
CA VAL A 84 -0.52 -16.62 4.37
C VAL A 84 -1.82 -17.27 3.87
N GLU A 85 -2.87 -17.25 4.69
CA GLU A 85 -4.19 -17.72 4.27
C GLU A 85 -4.82 -16.69 3.31
N LEU A 86 -5.25 -17.16 2.13
CA LEU A 86 -5.63 -16.27 1.02
C LEU A 86 -6.88 -15.44 1.27
N LYS A 87 -7.90 -16.01 1.92
CA LYS A 87 -9.14 -15.30 2.18
C LYS A 87 -8.91 -14.15 3.17
N SER A 88 -8.14 -14.42 4.21
CA SER A 88 -7.75 -13.38 5.17
C SER A 88 -6.91 -12.29 4.53
N LEU A 89 -6.01 -12.66 3.64
CA LEU A 89 -5.20 -11.70 2.87
C LEU A 89 -6.10 -10.80 2.02
N LYS A 90 -7.11 -11.36 1.35
CA LYS A 90 -8.06 -10.57 0.57
C LYS A 90 -8.77 -9.52 1.42
N TYR A 91 -9.28 -9.90 2.59
CA TYR A 91 -9.92 -8.95 3.50
C TYR A 91 -8.95 -7.91 4.05
N TYR A 92 -7.74 -8.33 4.38
CA TYR A 92 -6.68 -7.42 4.83
C TYR A 92 -6.37 -6.35 3.77
N LEU A 93 -6.11 -6.75 2.53
CA LEU A 93 -5.83 -5.81 1.43
C LEU A 93 -7.04 -4.92 1.13
N THR A 94 -8.26 -5.45 1.23
CA THR A 94 -9.49 -4.67 1.03
C THR A 94 -9.68 -3.60 2.11
N SER A 95 -9.16 -3.82 3.32
CA SER A 95 -9.25 -2.83 4.40
C SER A 95 -8.52 -1.51 4.12
N TYR A 96 -7.66 -1.47 3.11
CA TYR A 96 -6.98 -0.25 2.67
C TYR A 96 -7.88 0.72 1.87
N ARG A 97 -9.07 0.31 1.43
CA ARG A 97 -9.93 1.08 0.49
C ARG A 97 -10.03 2.56 0.77
N ASN A 98 -10.25 2.93 2.02
CA ASN A 98 -10.44 4.32 2.44
C ASN A 98 -9.28 4.81 3.31
N VAL A 99 -8.19 4.08 3.36
CA VAL A 99 -7.03 4.45 4.16
C VAL A 99 -6.16 5.43 3.40
N GLY A 100 -5.97 6.62 3.99
CA GLY A 100 -5.02 7.61 3.50
C GLY A 100 -3.59 7.18 3.80
N ILE A 101 -2.91 6.69 2.79
CA ILE A 101 -1.53 6.21 2.90
C ILE A 101 -0.76 6.51 1.62
N LEU A 102 0.50 6.92 1.77
CA LEU A 102 1.38 7.07 0.62
C LEU A 102 1.62 5.72 -0.06
N GLN A 103 1.69 5.74 -1.38
CA GLN A 103 1.93 4.55 -2.19
C GLN A 103 3.19 3.80 -1.74
N GLU A 104 4.25 4.53 -1.45
CA GLU A 104 5.54 4.02 -0.98
C GLU A 104 5.46 3.45 0.44
N HIS A 105 4.56 3.98 1.26
CA HIS A 105 4.34 3.47 2.62
C HIS A 105 3.52 2.18 2.63
N ALA A 106 2.58 2.03 1.70
CA ALA A 106 1.71 0.86 1.63
C ALA A 106 2.51 -0.45 1.47
N VAL A 107 3.51 -0.49 0.58
CA VAL A 107 4.34 -1.68 0.38
C VAL A 107 5.13 -2.06 1.64
N ASN A 108 5.62 -1.07 2.37
CA ASN A 108 6.35 -1.28 3.62
C ASN A 108 5.43 -1.77 4.74
N ARG A 109 4.21 -1.23 4.83
CA ARG A 109 3.23 -1.67 5.81
C ARG A 109 2.79 -3.11 5.56
N ILE A 110 2.49 -3.46 4.32
CA ILE A 110 2.12 -4.83 3.94
C ILE A 110 3.25 -5.79 4.25
N LEU A 111 4.49 -5.44 3.88
CA LEU A 111 5.67 -6.27 4.18
C LEU A 111 5.80 -6.53 5.68
N LYS A 112 5.75 -5.48 6.49
CA LYS A 112 5.88 -5.57 7.94
C LYS A 112 4.83 -6.50 8.55
N ASP A 113 3.57 -6.34 8.16
CA ASP A 113 2.47 -7.11 8.71
C ASP A 113 2.57 -8.60 8.32
N LEU A 114 2.89 -8.90 7.08
CA LEU A 114 3.01 -10.27 6.59
C LEU A 114 4.27 -10.99 7.13
N VAL A 115 5.40 -10.30 7.21
CA VAL A 115 6.62 -10.86 7.81
C VAL A 115 6.39 -11.21 9.28
N LYS A 116 5.70 -10.34 10.02
CA LYS A 116 5.35 -10.63 11.42
C LYS A 116 4.45 -11.85 11.54
N LEU A 117 3.51 -12.03 10.61
CA LEU A 117 2.55 -13.14 10.62
C LEU A 117 3.22 -14.49 10.38
N ILE A 118 4.00 -14.62 9.29
CA ILE A 118 4.46 -15.93 8.80
C ILE A 118 5.96 -16.18 8.98
N LYS A 119 6.75 -15.17 9.30
CA LYS A 119 8.21 -15.25 9.44
C LYS A 119 8.85 -16.01 8.27
N PRO A 120 8.73 -15.51 7.02
CA PRO A 120 9.25 -16.18 5.84
C PRO A 120 10.79 -16.19 5.83
N GLN A 121 11.39 -16.98 4.95
CA GLN A 121 12.82 -16.90 4.67
C GLN A 121 13.16 -15.61 3.93
N SER A 122 12.31 -15.24 2.97
CA SER A 122 12.38 -13.96 2.25
C SER A 122 10.99 -13.54 1.79
N MET A 123 10.79 -12.25 1.62
CA MET A 123 9.55 -11.70 1.07
C MET A 123 9.83 -10.40 0.34
N THR A 124 9.16 -10.23 -0.78
CA THR A 124 9.13 -8.98 -1.52
C THR A 124 7.69 -8.56 -1.76
N ILE A 125 7.39 -7.31 -1.50
CA ILE A 125 6.13 -6.68 -1.87
C ILE A 125 6.42 -5.66 -2.95
N GLU A 126 5.73 -5.77 -4.07
CA GLU A 126 5.81 -4.83 -5.18
C GLU A 126 4.42 -4.24 -5.43
N ALA A 127 4.39 -2.94 -5.68
CA ALA A 127 3.17 -2.24 -6.06
C ALA A 127 3.43 -1.43 -7.33
N GLU A 128 2.53 -1.57 -8.29
CA GLU A 128 2.48 -0.72 -9.48
C GLU A 128 1.14 -0.01 -9.50
N TYR A 129 1.18 1.31 -9.46
CA TYR A 129 -0.02 2.13 -9.42
C TYR A 129 -0.34 2.71 -10.81
N LYS A 130 -1.63 2.91 -11.06
CA LYS A 130 -2.07 3.65 -12.24
C LYS A 130 -1.49 5.05 -12.23
N GLU A 131 -1.10 5.53 -13.41
CA GLU A 131 -0.48 6.84 -13.54
C GLU A 131 -1.38 7.96 -13.06
N ARG A 132 -0.73 8.99 -12.55
CA ARG A 132 -1.34 10.28 -12.23
C ARG A 132 -0.55 11.38 -12.92
N GLY A 133 -1.23 12.20 -13.75
CA GLY A 133 -0.57 13.26 -14.47
C GLY A 133 0.61 12.80 -15.33
N GLY A 134 0.54 11.60 -15.90
CA GLY A 134 1.61 11.02 -16.72
C GLY A 134 2.76 10.40 -15.91
N ILE A 135 2.67 10.37 -14.56
CA ILE A 135 3.70 9.79 -13.70
C ILE A 135 3.27 8.41 -13.19
N TRP A 136 4.09 7.42 -13.48
CA TRP A 136 3.94 6.07 -12.98
C TRP A 136 4.70 5.90 -11.68
N THR A 137 4.06 5.25 -10.70
CA THR A 137 4.71 4.89 -9.45
C THR A 137 4.83 3.38 -9.35
N ARG A 138 6.05 2.94 -9.14
CA ARG A 138 6.37 1.56 -8.70
C ARG A 138 7.13 1.65 -7.40
N ALA A 139 6.74 0.86 -6.43
CA ALA A 139 7.42 0.78 -5.15
C ALA A 139 7.63 -0.69 -4.79
N SER A 140 8.73 -0.99 -4.14
CA SER A 140 9.00 -2.33 -3.64
C SER A 140 9.66 -2.28 -2.27
N ALA A 141 9.37 -3.27 -1.44
CA ALA A 141 9.99 -3.47 -0.14
C ALA A 141 10.38 -4.94 0.01
N ARG A 142 11.54 -5.21 0.62
CA ARG A 142 12.12 -6.55 0.75
C ARG A 142 12.47 -6.86 2.18
N TYR A 143 12.35 -8.16 2.50
CA TYR A 143 12.81 -8.76 3.73
C TYR A 143 13.61 -10.02 3.42
N GLU A 144 14.73 -10.19 4.08
CA GLU A 144 15.51 -11.43 4.12
C GLU A 144 15.85 -11.74 5.58
N LYS A 145 15.76 -13.02 5.93
CA LYS A 145 16.07 -13.51 7.28
C LYS A 145 17.59 -13.48 7.56
#